data_2d6b47ddbffda459e2d3c0c2b15e8cda
#
_entry.id   2d6b47ddbffda459e2d3c0c2b15e8cda
#
_cell.length_a   1.000
_cell.length_b   1.000
_cell.length_c   1.000
_cell.angle_alpha   90.00
_cell.angle_beta   90.00
_cell.angle_gamma   90.00
#
_symmetry.space_group_name_H-M   'P 1'
#
loop_
_entity.id
_entity.type
_entity.pdbx_description
1 polymer ?
#
loop_
_entity_poly.entity_id
_entity_poly.type
_entity_poly.pdbx_seq_one_letter_code
_entity_poly.pdbx_strand_id
1 'polypeptide(L)'
;MLLKGKHIGDHRYLETLARRWEDGWQVPRTKTLQHETVTMNLKDPRSGADVALRFADLSGETFEKAFATRSLSSSAASSFDGIQNLMLFVSANDPPDHLTMIDIAMELDEDVNEEEIDEDSSEEPIFDSAKTPRQVQIVDFLDSIRQPPLSVKIERVAVIVSAWDKRPEHNDPARWLTERMGLLDQYLRNSDVELRVYGVSAQGGDLPDKDNPPAAGDLEGLKEQHRLLSLAKASKRVEVAGNGAGEHDLTHPIRWLSGLEGE
;
A
#
# COMPACT_ATOMS: atom_id res chain seq x y z
N MET A 1 10.63 15.44 -12.16
CA MET A 1 9.34 14.87 -12.63
C MET A 1 9.65 13.83 -13.69
N LEU A 2 9.17 12.61 -13.56
CA LEU A 2 9.29 11.57 -14.58
C LEU A 2 8.23 11.75 -15.67
N LEU A 3 8.57 11.45 -16.91
CA LEU A 3 7.65 11.49 -18.04
C LEU A 3 7.16 10.08 -18.38
N LYS A 4 5.92 9.98 -18.85
CA LYS A 4 5.33 8.73 -19.33
C LYS A 4 6.07 8.28 -20.59
N GLY A 5 6.67 7.09 -20.54
CA GLY A 5 7.31 6.44 -21.68
C GLY A 5 6.34 5.62 -22.52
N LYS A 6 6.88 4.80 -23.41
CA LYS A 6 6.09 3.89 -24.24
C LYS A 6 5.63 2.69 -23.41
N HIS A 7 4.32 2.45 -23.32
CA HIS A 7 3.78 1.34 -22.54
C HIS A 7 3.83 0.02 -23.31
N ILE A 8 3.93 -1.07 -22.54
CA ILE A 8 3.86 -2.44 -23.06
C ILE A 8 2.72 -3.13 -22.28
N GLY A 9 1.74 -3.70 -22.98
CA GLY A 9 0.61 -4.42 -22.40
C GLY A 9 -0.76 -3.74 -22.56
N ASP A 10 -1.82 -4.31 -21.96
CA ASP A 10 -3.18 -3.75 -22.03
C ASP A 10 -3.33 -2.58 -21.03
N HIS A 11 -3.55 -1.39 -21.56
CA HIS A 11 -3.64 -0.16 -20.79
C HIS A 11 -5.06 0.28 -20.46
N ARG A 12 -6.07 -0.43 -20.96
CA ARG A 12 -7.49 -0.04 -20.78
C ARG A 12 -7.85 0.11 -19.32
N TYR A 13 -7.30 -0.76 -18.47
CA TYR A 13 -7.52 -0.67 -17.03
C TYR A 13 -6.93 0.64 -16.45
N LEU A 14 -5.64 0.92 -16.73
CA LEU A 14 -4.99 2.15 -16.27
C LEU A 14 -5.65 3.41 -16.80
N GLU A 15 -6.12 3.39 -18.06
CA GLU A 15 -6.88 4.51 -18.64
C GLU A 15 -8.22 4.71 -17.93
N THR A 16 -8.89 3.63 -17.54
CA THR A 16 -10.15 3.71 -16.78
C THR A 16 -9.91 4.32 -15.40
N LEU A 17 -8.84 3.90 -14.70
CA LEU A 17 -8.45 4.49 -13.42
C LEU A 17 -8.10 5.97 -13.56
N ALA A 18 -7.29 6.32 -14.58
CA ALA A 18 -6.90 7.70 -14.84
C ALA A 18 -8.12 8.60 -15.11
N ARG A 19 -9.07 8.15 -15.94
CA ARG A 19 -10.29 8.91 -16.21
C ARG A 19 -11.16 9.10 -14.96
N ARG A 20 -11.34 8.05 -14.14
CA ARG A 20 -12.07 8.19 -12.87
C ARG A 20 -11.41 9.22 -11.96
N TRP A 21 -10.09 9.14 -11.84
CA TRP A 21 -9.33 10.09 -11.06
C TRP A 21 -9.42 11.53 -11.61
N GLU A 22 -9.30 11.71 -12.92
CA GLU A 22 -9.45 13.01 -13.60
C GLU A 22 -10.83 13.62 -13.37
N ASP A 23 -11.88 12.82 -13.49
CA ASP A 23 -13.27 13.21 -13.29
C ASP A 23 -13.64 13.41 -11.81
N GLY A 24 -12.72 13.15 -10.88
CA GLY A 24 -12.96 13.29 -9.43
C GLY A 24 -13.90 12.23 -8.85
N TRP A 25 -13.88 11.03 -9.40
CA TRP A 25 -14.60 9.88 -8.85
C TRP A 25 -13.66 8.96 -8.07
N GLN A 26 -14.21 8.26 -7.09
CA GLN A 26 -13.47 7.24 -6.37
C GLN A 26 -12.89 6.21 -7.34
N VAL A 27 -11.61 5.90 -7.18
CA VAL A 27 -10.98 4.80 -7.91
C VAL A 27 -11.44 3.47 -7.29
N PRO A 28 -12.03 2.56 -8.08
CA PRO A 28 -12.56 1.31 -7.55
C PRO A 28 -11.42 0.43 -7.02
N ARG A 29 -11.76 -0.42 -6.06
CA ARG A 29 -10.84 -1.48 -5.62
C ARG A 29 -10.60 -2.45 -6.78
N THR A 30 -9.38 -2.97 -6.89
CA THR A 30 -9.04 -4.00 -7.88
C THR A 30 -9.91 -5.24 -7.62
N LYS A 31 -10.67 -5.65 -8.64
CA LYS A 31 -11.46 -6.88 -8.54
C LYS A 31 -10.54 -8.09 -8.67
N THR A 32 -10.78 -9.11 -7.87
CA THR A 32 -10.00 -10.33 -7.60
C THR A 32 -9.53 -11.16 -8.81
N LEU A 33 -9.87 -10.83 -10.04
CA LEU A 33 -9.73 -11.71 -11.22
C LEU A 33 -8.68 -11.28 -12.25
N GLN A 34 -7.91 -10.23 -12.02
CA GLN A 34 -6.90 -9.79 -12.99
C GLN A 34 -5.49 -9.84 -12.40
N HIS A 35 -4.86 -11.01 -12.45
CA HIS A 35 -3.44 -11.19 -12.17
C HIS A 35 -2.58 -10.69 -13.35
N GLU A 36 -2.74 -9.45 -13.76
CA GLU A 36 -1.92 -8.88 -14.81
C GLU A 36 -0.82 -8.02 -14.19
N THR A 37 0.42 -8.43 -14.40
CA THR A 37 1.56 -7.56 -14.10
C THR A 37 1.53 -6.40 -15.10
N VAL A 38 1.23 -5.21 -14.64
CA VAL A 38 1.28 -4.01 -15.47
C VAL A 38 2.67 -3.39 -15.36
N THR A 39 3.32 -3.20 -16.50
CA THR A 39 4.60 -2.48 -16.54
C THR A 39 4.40 -1.08 -17.12
N MET A 40 4.73 -0.08 -16.33
CA MET A 40 4.74 1.31 -16.76
C MET A 40 6.19 1.76 -16.99
N ASN A 41 6.52 2.09 -18.24
CA ASN A 41 7.80 2.67 -18.55
C ASN A 41 7.74 4.18 -18.33
N LEU A 42 8.69 4.68 -17.56
CA LEU A 42 8.86 6.09 -17.27
C LEU A 42 10.22 6.54 -17.79
N LYS A 43 10.34 7.80 -18.17
CA LYS A 43 11.60 8.40 -18.62
C LYS A 43 11.95 9.59 -17.74
N ASP A 44 13.17 9.61 -17.25
CA ASP A 44 13.70 10.79 -16.59
C ASP A 44 14.22 11.80 -17.65
N PRO A 45 13.61 12.98 -17.77
CA PRO A 45 14.02 13.96 -18.77
C PRO A 45 15.38 14.60 -18.49
N ARG A 46 15.91 14.47 -17.27
CA ARG A 46 17.21 15.06 -16.89
C ARG A 46 18.37 14.15 -17.30
N SER A 47 18.30 12.89 -16.91
CA SER A 47 19.35 11.89 -17.21
C SER A 47 19.10 11.16 -18.53
N GLY A 48 17.88 11.19 -19.05
CA GLY A 48 17.45 10.34 -20.18
C GLY A 48 17.23 8.89 -19.81
N ALA A 49 17.38 8.50 -18.53
CA ALA A 49 17.23 7.13 -18.06
C ALA A 49 15.79 6.65 -18.19
N ASP A 50 15.64 5.39 -18.56
CA ASP A 50 14.35 4.69 -18.58
C ASP A 50 14.17 3.90 -17.28
N VAL A 51 12.99 4.01 -16.67
CA VAL A 51 12.58 3.33 -15.44
C VAL A 51 11.39 2.45 -15.74
N ALA A 52 11.47 1.15 -15.46
CA ALA A 52 10.35 0.24 -15.53
C ALA A 52 9.72 0.06 -14.14
N LEU A 53 8.51 0.57 -13.96
CA LEU A 53 7.71 0.37 -12.76
C LEU A 53 6.78 -0.82 -13.01
N ARG A 54 6.99 -1.90 -12.28
CA ARG A 54 6.14 -3.09 -12.33
C ARG A 54 5.13 -3.03 -11.19
N PHE A 55 3.87 -3.12 -11.51
CA PHE A 55 2.81 -3.34 -10.56
C PHE A 55 2.47 -4.82 -10.58
N ALA A 56 2.89 -5.55 -9.55
CA ALA A 56 2.31 -6.83 -9.27
C ALA A 56 0.97 -6.54 -8.57
N ASP A 57 -0.12 -6.59 -9.32
CA ASP A 57 -1.46 -6.47 -8.73
C ASP A 57 -1.79 -7.80 -8.02
N LEU A 58 -1.08 -8.01 -6.93
CA LEU A 58 -1.39 -9.08 -5.99
C LEU A 58 -2.58 -8.59 -5.19
N SER A 59 -3.75 -9.16 -5.43
CA SER A 59 -4.93 -8.89 -4.59
C SER A 59 -4.61 -9.22 -3.12
N GLY A 60 -5.27 -8.54 -2.18
CA GLY A 60 -5.15 -8.87 -0.76
C GLY A 60 -5.32 -10.36 -0.50
N GLU A 61 -6.27 -11.00 -1.19
CA GLU A 61 -6.50 -12.46 -1.13
C GLU A 61 -5.28 -13.30 -1.57
N THR A 62 -4.47 -12.80 -2.52
CA THR A 62 -3.24 -13.49 -2.92
C THR A 62 -2.20 -13.45 -1.81
N PHE A 63 -2.06 -12.32 -1.11
CA PHE A 63 -1.18 -12.21 0.05
C PHE A 63 -1.67 -13.07 1.23
N GLU A 64 -2.95 -13.02 1.56
CA GLU A 64 -3.56 -13.84 2.61
C GLU A 64 -3.39 -15.33 2.30
N LYS A 65 -3.64 -15.73 1.06
CA LYS A 65 -3.43 -17.10 0.63
C LYS A 65 -1.95 -17.51 0.66
N ALA A 66 -1.04 -16.65 0.21
CA ALA A 66 0.39 -16.93 0.27
C ALA A 66 0.86 -17.13 1.71
N PHE A 67 0.39 -16.29 2.63
CA PHE A 67 0.65 -16.41 4.05
C PHE A 67 0.07 -17.72 4.64
N ALA A 68 -1.21 -18.00 4.40
CA ALA A 68 -1.89 -19.17 4.95
C ALA A 68 -1.36 -20.51 4.40
N THR A 69 -1.03 -20.57 3.10
CA THR A 69 -0.64 -21.81 2.42
C THR A 69 0.86 -21.95 2.15
N ARG A 70 1.65 -20.93 2.46
CA ARG A 70 3.09 -20.87 2.15
C ARG A 70 3.38 -21.12 0.66
N SER A 71 2.48 -20.70 -0.21
CA SER A 71 2.60 -20.95 -1.64
C SER A 71 2.23 -19.73 -2.47
N LEU A 72 2.98 -19.51 -3.55
CA LEU A 72 2.71 -18.51 -4.57
C LEU A 72 2.45 -19.19 -5.90
N SER A 73 1.55 -18.65 -6.72
CA SER A 73 1.43 -19.08 -8.10
C SER A 73 2.70 -18.76 -8.89
N SER A 74 2.99 -19.51 -9.94
CA SER A 74 4.18 -19.25 -10.78
C SER A 74 4.15 -17.83 -11.39
N SER A 75 2.97 -17.31 -11.73
CA SER A 75 2.81 -15.94 -12.23
C SER A 75 3.12 -14.88 -11.15
N ALA A 76 2.67 -15.10 -9.91
CA ALA A 76 2.99 -14.20 -8.80
C ALA A 76 4.49 -14.27 -8.47
N ALA A 77 5.09 -15.46 -8.45
CA ALA A 77 6.53 -15.64 -8.22
C ALA A 77 7.37 -14.93 -9.27
N SER A 78 7.03 -15.06 -10.58
CA SER A 78 7.77 -14.39 -11.65
C SER A 78 7.70 -12.86 -11.62
N SER A 79 6.72 -12.27 -10.90
CA SER A 79 6.66 -10.83 -10.69
C SER A 79 7.85 -10.30 -9.88
N PHE A 80 8.51 -11.17 -9.11
CA PHE A 80 9.69 -10.82 -8.31
C PHE A 80 11.02 -11.02 -9.04
N ASP A 81 11.00 -11.57 -10.27
CA ASP A 81 12.22 -11.82 -11.04
C ASP A 81 12.96 -10.51 -11.35
N GLY A 82 14.21 -10.44 -10.89
CA GLY A 82 15.12 -9.34 -11.17
C GLY A 82 14.74 -8.01 -10.54
N ILE A 83 13.85 -7.98 -9.54
CA ILE A 83 13.62 -6.77 -8.75
C ILE A 83 14.76 -6.57 -7.75
N GLN A 84 15.12 -5.31 -7.53
CA GLN A 84 16.09 -4.88 -6.52
C GLN A 84 15.48 -3.85 -5.58
N ASN A 85 14.40 -3.21 -5.99
CA ASN A 85 13.78 -2.13 -5.25
C ASN A 85 12.28 -2.38 -5.11
N LEU A 86 11.74 -2.08 -3.94
CA LEU A 86 10.36 -2.36 -3.59
C LEU A 86 9.63 -1.10 -3.16
N MET A 87 8.44 -0.91 -3.68
CA MET A 87 7.48 0.06 -3.17
C MET A 87 6.38 -0.71 -2.41
N LEU A 88 6.35 -0.55 -1.09
CA LEU A 88 5.42 -1.22 -0.20
C LEU A 88 4.30 -0.25 0.21
N PHE A 89 3.05 -0.63 -0.04
CA PHE A 89 1.91 0.19 0.34
C PHE A 89 1.27 -0.32 1.62
N VAL A 90 1.07 0.60 2.56
CA VAL A 90 0.26 0.42 3.77
C VAL A 90 -0.74 1.56 3.85
N SER A 91 -1.83 1.42 4.59
CA SER A 91 -2.89 2.43 4.61
C SER A 91 -2.99 3.12 5.96
N ALA A 92 -3.01 4.46 5.96
CA ALA A 92 -3.27 5.24 7.18
C ALA A 92 -4.71 5.08 7.70
N ASN A 93 -5.61 4.58 6.85
CA ASN A 93 -7.01 4.36 7.17
C ASN A 93 -7.32 2.94 7.67
N ASP A 94 -6.33 2.06 7.68
CA ASP A 94 -6.51 0.73 8.25
C ASP A 94 -6.62 0.82 9.79
N PRO A 95 -7.46 -0.03 10.40
CA PRO A 95 -7.49 -0.11 11.86
C PRO A 95 -6.11 -0.47 12.42
N PRO A 96 -5.78 -0.05 13.64
CA PRO A 96 -4.54 -0.48 14.29
C PRO A 96 -4.50 -2.01 14.38
N ASP A 97 -3.33 -2.58 14.11
CA ASP A 97 -3.08 -3.97 14.45
C ASP A 97 -3.02 -4.10 15.98
N HIS A 98 -3.90 -4.89 16.56
CA HIS A 98 -3.81 -5.26 17.98
C HIS A 98 -2.64 -6.23 18.14
N LEU A 99 -1.56 -5.78 18.73
CA LEU A 99 -0.33 -6.58 18.81
C LEU A 99 0.31 -6.62 20.19
N THR A 100 -0.19 -5.87 21.15
CA THR A 100 0.39 -5.93 22.48
C THR A 100 -0.30 -7.04 23.29
N MET A 101 0.46 -7.73 24.14
CA MET A 101 -0.10 -8.64 25.13
C MET A 101 -1.14 -7.96 26.02
N ILE A 102 -1.03 -6.64 26.18
CA ILE A 102 -1.98 -5.81 26.93
C ILE A 102 -3.30 -5.70 26.17
N ASP A 103 -3.26 -5.46 24.84
CA ASP A 103 -4.48 -5.38 24.02
C ASP A 103 -5.22 -6.72 24.02
N ILE A 104 -4.49 -7.84 23.90
CA ILE A 104 -5.04 -9.19 23.99
C ILE A 104 -5.59 -9.47 25.38
N ALA A 105 -4.91 -9.07 26.46
CA ALA A 105 -5.36 -9.26 27.82
C ALA A 105 -6.62 -8.43 28.11
N MET A 106 -6.72 -7.20 27.59
CA MET A 106 -7.93 -6.37 27.74
C MET A 106 -9.14 -6.98 27.01
N GLU A 107 -8.96 -7.51 25.80
CA GLU A 107 -10.04 -8.24 25.10
C GLU A 107 -10.47 -9.50 25.84
N LEU A 108 -9.52 -10.24 26.43
CA LEU A 108 -9.83 -11.44 27.22
C LEU A 108 -10.55 -11.10 28.54
N ASP A 109 -10.23 -9.97 29.18
CA ASP A 109 -10.89 -9.55 30.43
C ASP A 109 -12.33 -9.04 30.21
N GLU A 110 -12.65 -8.52 29.01
CA GLU A 110 -14.04 -8.12 28.67
C GLU A 110 -14.94 -9.32 28.35
N ASP A 111 -14.40 -10.44 27.89
CA ASP A 111 -15.15 -11.66 27.54
C ASP A 111 -15.24 -12.69 28.66
N VAL A 112 -14.50 -12.53 29.75
CA VAL A 112 -14.59 -13.46 30.91
C VAL A 112 -15.79 -13.12 31.81
N ASN A 113 -16.98 -13.33 31.29
CA ASN A 113 -18.06 -13.76 32.18
C ASN A 113 -17.69 -15.16 32.71
N GLU A 114 -17.66 -15.31 34.03
CA GLU A 114 -17.36 -16.55 34.75
C GLU A 114 -18.39 -17.68 34.44
N GLU A 115 -18.61 -18.01 33.19
CA GLU A 115 -19.35 -19.20 32.81
C GLU A 115 -18.34 -20.31 32.45
N GLU A 116 -18.12 -21.19 33.43
CA GLU A 116 -17.58 -22.53 33.34
C GLU A 116 -16.57 -22.79 32.23
N ILE A 117 -15.28 -22.65 32.56
CA ILE A 117 -14.20 -23.23 31.77
C ILE A 117 -14.43 -24.77 31.84
N ASP A 118 -15.00 -25.28 30.75
CA ASP A 118 -15.10 -26.72 30.54
C ASP A 118 -13.67 -27.24 30.28
N GLU A 119 -13.05 -27.80 31.31
CA GLU A 119 -11.65 -28.27 31.29
C GLU A 119 -11.38 -29.40 30.28
N ASP A 120 -12.40 -29.85 29.53
CA ASP A 120 -12.30 -31.00 28.64
C ASP A 120 -12.27 -30.63 27.13
N SER A 121 -12.22 -29.35 26.75
CA SER A 121 -11.99 -28.95 25.35
C SER A 121 -10.50 -28.85 25.04
N SER A 122 -9.85 -29.99 24.88
CA SER A 122 -8.46 -30.13 24.45
C SER A 122 -8.27 -29.92 22.94
N GLU A 123 -9.13 -29.15 22.27
CA GLU A 123 -8.90 -28.77 20.90
C GLU A 123 -7.87 -27.61 20.89
N GLU A 124 -6.65 -27.92 20.45
CA GLU A 124 -5.66 -26.89 20.17
C GLU A 124 -6.28 -25.85 19.25
N PRO A 125 -6.15 -24.54 19.54
CA PRO A 125 -6.72 -23.49 18.71
C PRO A 125 -6.15 -23.61 17.30
N ILE A 126 -7.04 -23.87 16.32
CA ILE A 126 -6.66 -23.96 14.92
C ILE A 126 -6.16 -22.57 14.50
N PHE A 127 -4.93 -22.52 13.95
CA PHE A 127 -4.36 -21.29 13.44
C PHE A 127 -5.29 -20.66 12.38
N ASP A 128 -5.75 -19.45 12.67
CA ASP A 128 -6.57 -18.64 11.75
C ASP A 128 -5.73 -17.51 11.17
N SER A 129 -5.34 -17.64 9.92
CA SER A 129 -4.54 -16.63 9.22
C SER A 129 -5.23 -15.27 9.11
N ALA A 130 -6.57 -15.25 9.12
CA ALA A 130 -7.34 -14.00 9.04
C ALA A 130 -7.25 -13.16 10.32
N LYS A 131 -6.95 -13.79 11.45
CA LYS A 131 -6.72 -13.11 12.74
C LYS A 131 -5.28 -12.66 12.94
N THR A 132 -4.37 -13.00 12.01
CA THR A 132 -2.98 -12.60 12.14
C THR A 132 -2.83 -11.12 11.82
N PRO A 133 -2.17 -10.33 12.67
CA PRO A 133 -1.92 -8.93 12.45
C PRO A 133 -1.25 -8.67 11.09
N ARG A 134 -1.68 -7.62 10.41
CA ARG A 134 -1.23 -7.32 9.04
C ARG A 134 0.28 -7.12 8.93
N GLN A 135 0.89 -6.47 9.91
CA GLN A 135 2.34 -6.28 9.89
C GLN A 135 3.12 -7.60 10.02
N VAL A 136 2.57 -8.61 10.73
CA VAL A 136 3.16 -9.96 10.79
C VAL A 136 3.10 -10.61 9.41
N GLN A 137 1.95 -10.52 8.73
CA GLN A 137 1.81 -11.07 7.39
C GLN A 137 2.76 -10.41 6.38
N ILE A 138 2.94 -9.09 6.47
CA ILE A 138 3.86 -8.34 5.60
C ILE A 138 5.31 -8.73 5.87
N VAL A 139 5.73 -8.79 7.13
CA VAL A 139 7.10 -9.15 7.53
C VAL A 139 7.40 -10.59 7.09
N ASP A 140 6.50 -11.51 7.34
CA ASP A 140 6.63 -12.91 6.92
C ASP A 140 6.76 -13.03 5.39
N PHE A 141 5.97 -12.29 4.65
CA PHE A 141 6.05 -12.26 3.20
C PHE A 141 7.39 -11.70 2.70
N LEU A 142 7.84 -10.57 3.26
CA LEU A 142 9.13 -9.96 2.91
C LEU A 142 10.30 -10.89 3.22
N ASP A 143 10.25 -11.60 4.33
CA ASP A 143 11.26 -12.59 4.68
C ASP A 143 11.21 -13.78 3.71
N SER A 144 10.02 -14.31 3.43
CA SER A 144 9.81 -15.45 2.54
C SER A 144 10.33 -15.21 1.11
N ILE A 145 10.12 -14.02 0.52
CA ILE A 145 10.62 -13.73 -0.83
C ILE A 145 12.15 -13.57 -0.88
N ARG A 146 12.80 -13.27 0.23
CA ARG A 146 14.26 -13.19 0.36
C ARG A 146 14.92 -14.57 0.49
N GLN A 147 14.15 -15.59 0.87
CA GLN A 147 14.61 -16.97 1.03
C GLN A 147 14.46 -17.77 -0.30
N PRO A 148 15.20 -18.88 -0.44
CA PRO A 148 14.95 -19.82 -1.54
C PRO A 148 13.48 -20.31 -1.54
N PRO A 149 12.88 -20.52 -2.71
CA PRO A 149 13.47 -20.51 -4.06
C PRO A 149 13.56 -19.14 -4.73
N LEU A 150 12.92 -18.09 -4.20
CA LEU A 150 12.87 -16.76 -4.84
C LEU A 150 14.20 -16.00 -4.70
N SER A 151 14.77 -15.99 -3.51
CA SER A 151 16.08 -15.38 -3.21
C SER A 151 16.21 -13.93 -3.69
N VAL A 152 15.15 -13.13 -3.53
CA VAL A 152 15.09 -11.74 -3.98
C VAL A 152 16.04 -10.88 -3.15
N LYS A 153 16.94 -10.16 -3.82
CA LYS A 153 17.85 -9.20 -3.17
C LYS A 153 17.26 -7.82 -3.26
N ILE A 154 16.64 -7.37 -2.16
CA ILE A 154 16.06 -6.03 -2.06
C ILE A 154 17.13 -5.08 -1.51
N GLU A 155 17.44 -4.02 -2.23
CA GLU A 155 18.39 -2.97 -1.84
C GLU A 155 17.70 -1.75 -1.24
N ARG A 156 16.54 -1.35 -1.82
CA ARG A 156 15.78 -0.18 -1.37
C ARG A 156 14.31 -0.50 -1.17
N VAL A 157 13.76 0.04 -0.09
CA VAL A 157 12.32 -0.06 0.19
C VAL A 157 11.76 1.34 0.41
N ALA A 158 10.78 1.72 -0.43
CA ALA A 158 9.93 2.88 -0.17
C ALA A 158 8.61 2.40 0.45
N VAL A 159 8.38 2.69 1.71
CA VAL A 159 7.07 2.48 2.34
C VAL A 159 6.20 3.69 2.00
N ILE A 160 5.06 3.41 1.37
CA ILE A 160 4.05 4.41 1.03
C ILE A 160 2.87 4.24 1.97
N VAL A 161 2.73 5.17 2.90
CA VAL A 161 1.54 5.26 3.77
C VAL A 161 0.46 5.96 2.95
N SER A 162 -0.41 5.18 2.34
CA SER A 162 -1.52 5.66 1.51
C SER A 162 -2.66 6.22 2.37
N ALA A 163 -3.62 6.90 1.73
CA ALA A 163 -4.70 7.62 2.42
C ALA A 163 -4.16 8.60 3.49
N TRP A 164 -3.09 9.30 3.17
CA TRP A 164 -2.38 10.17 4.12
C TRP A 164 -3.25 11.33 4.63
N ASP A 165 -4.26 11.73 3.89
CA ASP A 165 -5.30 12.66 4.32
C ASP A 165 -6.16 12.15 5.49
N LYS A 166 -6.20 10.83 5.72
CA LYS A 166 -6.93 10.18 6.82
C LYS A 166 -6.06 9.94 8.06
N ARG A 167 -4.79 10.36 8.03
CA ARG A 167 -3.86 10.16 9.14
C ARG A 167 -4.40 10.74 10.44
N PRO A 168 -4.29 10.00 11.57
CA PRO A 168 -4.49 10.60 12.88
C PRO A 168 -3.28 11.49 13.21
N GLU A 169 -3.49 12.75 13.52
CA GLU A 169 -2.60 13.72 14.20
C GLU A 169 -1.12 13.87 13.79
N HIS A 170 -0.53 13.02 12.94
CA HIS A 170 0.89 13.06 12.62
C HIS A 170 1.18 13.56 11.21
N ASN A 171 2.17 14.47 11.10
CA ASN A 171 2.65 14.98 9.81
C ASN A 171 3.93 14.26 9.32
N ASP A 172 4.46 13.32 10.12
CA ASP A 172 5.68 12.57 9.79
C ASP A 172 5.35 11.11 9.47
N PRO A 173 5.50 10.68 8.20
CA PRO A 173 5.23 9.30 7.81
C PRO A 173 6.14 8.27 8.48
N ALA A 174 7.40 8.60 8.76
CA ALA A 174 8.31 7.68 9.42
C ALA A 174 7.88 7.44 10.87
N ARG A 175 7.48 8.50 11.57
CA ARG A 175 6.94 8.39 12.92
C ARG A 175 5.63 7.60 12.93
N TRP A 176 4.74 7.82 11.96
CA TRP A 176 3.51 7.05 11.81
C TRP A 176 3.81 5.54 11.68
N LEU A 177 4.80 5.17 10.84
CA LEU A 177 5.20 3.76 10.67
C LEU A 177 5.68 3.15 11.99
N THR A 178 6.53 3.87 12.73
CA THR A 178 7.06 3.41 14.02
C THR A 178 5.95 3.19 15.05
N GLU A 179 4.96 4.10 15.12
CA GLU A 179 3.89 4.05 16.12
C GLU A 179 2.77 3.07 15.75
N ARG A 180 2.46 2.91 14.46
CA ARG A 180 1.34 2.09 13.99
C ARG A 180 1.73 0.71 13.49
N MET A 181 2.95 0.54 13.02
CA MET A 181 3.45 -0.71 12.44
C MET A 181 4.88 -0.98 12.94
N GLY A 182 5.06 -0.96 14.26
CA GLY A 182 6.38 -1.03 14.91
C GLY A 182 7.17 -2.30 14.57
N LEU A 183 6.52 -3.44 14.38
CA LEU A 183 7.18 -4.67 13.95
C LEU A 183 7.74 -4.54 12.53
N LEU A 184 6.96 -3.98 11.61
CA LEU A 184 7.40 -3.75 10.23
C LEU A 184 8.54 -2.74 10.19
N ASP A 185 8.44 -1.63 10.95
CA ASP A 185 9.50 -0.62 11.04
C ASP A 185 10.81 -1.22 11.56
N GLN A 186 10.75 -2.00 12.64
CA GLN A 186 11.91 -2.69 13.20
C GLN A 186 12.52 -3.69 12.22
N TYR A 187 11.69 -4.50 11.56
CA TYR A 187 12.17 -5.46 10.56
C TYR A 187 12.91 -4.76 9.42
N LEU A 188 12.34 -3.69 8.86
CA LEU A 188 12.94 -2.96 7.74
C LEU A 188 14.23 -2.24 8.15
N ARG A 189 14.29 -1.64 9.36
CA ARG A 189 15.49 -0.96 9.86
C ARG A 189 16.63 -1.92 10.21
N ASN A 190 16.31 -3.14 10.61
CA ASN A 190 17.31 -4.18 10.93
C ASN A 190 17.69 -5.04 9.70
N SER A 191 17.02 -4.83 8.57
CA SER A 191 17.39 -5.47 7.31
C SER A 191 18.46 -4.65 6.57
N ASP A 192 19.26 -5.30 5.74
CA ASP A 192 20.25 -4.63 4.89
C ASP A 192 19.58 -3.94 3.69
N VAL A 193 18.66 -2.98 3.98
CA VAL A 193 17.95 -2.20 2.95
C VAL A 193 18.03 -0.71 3.27
N GLU A 194 18.13 0.10 2.24
CA GLU A 194 17.87 1.53 2.39
C GLU A 194 16.36 1.77 2.50
N LEU A 195 15.92 2.40 3.59
CA LEU A 195 14.51 2.65 3.87
C LEU A 195 14.15 4.12 3.74
N ARG A 196 13.07 4.41 3.01
CA ARG A 196 12.37 5.70 3.07
C ARG A 196 10.87 5.50 3.27
N VAL A 197 10.26 6.39 4.03
CA VAL A 197 8.81 6.34 4.35
C VAL A 197 8.15 7.61 3.85
N TYR A 198 7.10 7.46 3.04
CA TYR A 198 6.34 8.56 2.46
C TYR A 198 4.87 8.46 2.85
N GLY A 199 4.26 9.59 3.14
CA GLY A 199 2.81 9.70 3.24
C GLY A 199 2.23 10.18 1.91
N VAL A 200 1.24 9.49 1.37
CA VAL A 200 0.66 9.84 0.07
C VAL A 200 -0.87 9.83 0.13
N SER A 201 -1.47 10.98 -0.15
CA SER A 201 -2.88 11.06 -0.52
C SER A 201 -2.96 11.21 -2.04
N ALA A 202 -3.36 10.14 -2.73
CA ALA A 202 -3.41 10.13 -4.20
C ALA A 202 -4.68 10.77 -4.76
N GLN A 203 -5.76 10.81 -3.98
CA GLN A 203 -7.05 11.36 -4.40
C GLN A 203 -7.32 12.76 -3.84
N GLY A 204 -6.66 13.11 -2.72
CA GLY A 204 -6.76 14.40 -2.06
C GLY A 204 -7.97 14.59 -1.15
N GLY A 205 -8.78 13.54 -0.99
CA GLY A 205 -9.97 13.57 -0.13
C GLY A 205 -10.96 12.45 -0.44
N ASP A 206 -12.11 12.48 0.23
CA ASP A 206 -13.20 11.52 0.01
C ASP A 206 -13.95 11.86 -1.27
N LEU A 207 -13.81 10.99 -2.25
CA LEU A 207 -14.50 11.13 -3.53
C LEU A 207 -15.73 10.20 -3.58
N PRO A 208 -16.84 10.65 -4.20
CA PRO A 208 -18.03 9.84 -4.35
C PRO A 208 -17.78 8.65 -5.29
N ASP A 209 -18.50 7.57 -5.03
CA ASP A 209 -18.50 6.40 -5.92
C ASP A 209 -19.30 6.70 -7.19
N LYS A 210 -18.69 6.50 -8.35
CA LYS A 210 -19.36 6.69 -9.65
C LYS A 210 -20.48 5.68 -9.89
N ASP A 211 -20.33 4.48 -9.34
CA ASP A 211 -21.28 3.39 -9.54
C ASP A 211 -22.47 3.48 -8.55
N ASN A 212 -22.31 4.28 -7.47
CA ASN A 212 -23.35 4.61 -6.51
C ASN A 212 -23.27 6.09 -6.13
N PRO A 213 -23.58 7.00 -7.07
CA PRO A 213 -23.41 8.44 -6.86
C PRO A 213 -24.38 8.98 -5.80
N PRO A 214 -24.03 10.08 -5.11
CA PRO A 214 -24.97 10.80 -4.25
C PRO A 214 -26.25 11.17 -4.97
N ALA A 215 -27.34 11.28 -4.22
CA ALA A 215 -28.64 11.61 -4.78
C ALA A 215 -28.60 12.95 -5.55
N ALA A 216 -29.45 13.08 -6.56
CA ALA A 216 -29.56 14.32 -7.32
C ALA A 216 -29.93 15.50 -6.39
N GLY A 217 -29.04 16.51 -6.31
CA GLY A 217 -29.21 17.64 -5.41
C GLY A 217 -28.50 17.52 -4.05
N ASP A 218 -27.84 16.40 -3.75
CA ASP A 218 -26.98 16.26 -2.59
C ASP A 218 -25.65 17.00 -2.82
N LEU A 219 -25.67 18.30 -2.55
CA LEU A 219 -24.50 19.16 -2.70
C LEU A 219 -23.40 18.83 -1.68
N GLU A 220 -23.77 18.32 -0.50
CA GLU A 220 -22.78 17.98 0.53
C GLU A 220 -22.00 16.71 0.13
N GLY A 221 -22.67 15.67 -0.41
CA GLY A 221 -22.04 14.47 -0.95
C GLY A 221 -21.09 14.73 -2.13
N LEU A 222 -21.27 15.86 -2.83
CA LEU A 222 -20.42 16.27 -3.97
C LEU A 222 -19.43 17.39 -3.64
N LYS A 223 -19.45 17.93 -2.43
CA LYS A 223 -18.68 19.11 -2.04
C LYS A 223 -17.18 18.91 -2.23
N GLU A 224 -16.67 17.78 -1.75
CA GLU A 224 -15.24 17.47 -1.84
C GLU A 224 -14.82 17.26 -3.30
N GLN A 225 -15.62 16.57 -4.09
CA GLN A 225 -15.39 16.44 -5.53
C GLN A 225 -15.32 17.81 -6.22
N HIS A 226 -16.29 18.70 -5.97
CA HIS A 226 -16.28 20.04 -6.54
C HIS A 226 -15.06 20.85 -6.09
N ARG A 227 -14.67 20.76 -4.81
CA ARG A 227 -13.45 21.40 -4.29
C ARG A 227 -12.22 20.95 -5.07
N LEU A 228 -12.02 19.64 -5.21
CA LEU A 228 -10.87 19.07 -5.88
C LEU A 228 -10.85 19.36 -7.40
N LEU A 229 -12.01 19.33 -8.05
CA LEU A 229 -12.12 19.66 -9.47
C LEU A 229 -11.89 21.14 -9.76
N SER A 230 -12.13 22.04 -8.79
CA SER A 230 -11.89 23.47 -8.95
C SER A 230 -10.41 23.88 -8.86
N LEU A 231 -9.51 22.97 -8.48
CA LEU A 231 -8.09 23.25 -8.39
C LEU A 231 -7.50 23.54 -9.78
N ALA A 232 -6.62 24.55 -9.86
CA ALA A 232 -6.03 25.01 -11.11
C ALA A 232 -5.27 23.93 -11.89
N LYS A 233 -4.79 22.91 -11.21
CA LYS A 233 -4.08 21.74 -11.78
C LYS A 233 -4.48 20.48 -11.03
N ALA A 234 -4.77 19.40 -11.73
CA ALA A 234 -5.11 18.12 -11.14
C ALA A 234 -4.02 17.57 -10.18
N SER A 235 -2.74 17.83 -10.49
CA SER A 235 -1.63 17.44 -9.62
C SER A 235 -1.69 18.06 -8.21
N LYS A 236 -2.43 19.17 -8.04
CA LYS A 236 -2.63 19.81 -6.73
C LYS A 236 -3.58 19.03 -5.81
N ARG A 237 -4.25 18.01 -6.34
CA ARG A 237 -5.06 17.09 -5.52
C ARG A 237 -4.22 16.10 -4.72
N VAL A 238 -3.02 15.83 -5.24
CA VAL A 238 -2.10 14.87 -4.62
C VAL A 238 -1.35 15.55 -3.47
N GLU A 239 -1.23 14.88 -2.35
CA GLU A 239 -0.35 15.26 -1.25
C GLU A 239 0.74 14.20 -1.08
N VAL A 240 1.99 14.64 -0.95
CA VAL A 240 3.15 13.79 -0.67
C VAL A 240 3.92 14.40 0.49
N ALA A 241 4.25 13.60 1.49
CA ALA A 241 5.01 14.00 2.66
C ALA A 241 6.21 13.06 2.88
N GLY A 242 7.25 13.58 3.50
CA GLY A 242 8.44 12.83 3.91
C GLY A 242 9.62 12.92 2.93
N ASN A 243 10.80 12.72 3.45
CA ASN A 243 12.09 12.60 2.74
C ASN A 243 12.42 13.73 1.74
N GLY A 244 11.97 14.96 2.01
CA GLY A 244 12.22 16.09 1.13
C GLY A 244 11.43 16.08 -0.18
N ALA A 245 10.42 15.21 -0.31
CA ALA A 245 9.52 15.23 -1.46
C ALA A 245 8.78 16.57 -1.55
N GLY A 246 8.61 17.08 -2.78
CA GLY A 246 7.69 18.19 -2.98
C GLY A 246 6.26 17.78 -2.68
N GLU A 247 5.48 18.68 -2.09
CA GLU A 247 4.10 18.42 -1.62
C GLU A 247 3.19 17.69 -2.62
N HIS A 248 3.46 17.84 -3.92
CA HIS A 248 2.65 17.25 -5.00
C HIS A 248 3.47 16.36 -5.95
N ASP A 249 4.66 15.89 -5.52
CA ASP A 249 5.57 15.12 -6.39
C ASP A 249 5.51 13.61 -6.10
N LEU A 250 4.53 12.92 -6.69
CA LEU A 250 4.44 11.45 -6.67
C LEU A 250 5.65 10.74 -7.31
N THR A 251 6.47 11.45 -8.08
CA THR A 251 7.60 10.82 -8.76
C THR A 251 8.85 10.74 -7.89
N HIS A 252 8.86 11.42 -6.74
CA HIS A 252 10.00 11.44 -5.83
C HIS A 252 10.36 10.05 -5.29
N PRO A 253 9.42 9.25 -4.73
CA PRO A 253 9.72 7.88 -4.28
C PRO A 253 10.26 6.99 -5.41
N ILE A 254 9.70 7.14 -6.62
CA ILE A 254 10.12 6.35 -7.79
C ILE A 254 11.54 6.71 -8.21
N ARG A 255 11.87 8.01 -8.26
CA ARG A 255 13.23 8.46 -8.60
C ARG A 255 14.25 7.97 -7.59
N TRP A 256 13.92 8.03 -6.31
CA TRP A 256 14.80 7.50 -5.29
C TRP A 256 15.04 5.99 -5.43
N LEU A 257 13.98 5.20 -5.57
CA LEU A 257 14.09 3.77 -5.79
C LEU A 257 14.93 3.44 -7.03
N SER A 258 14.86 4.28 -8.06
CA SER A 258 15.59 4.09 -9.32
C SER A 258 17.02 4.66 -9.30
N GLY A 259 17.49 5.23 -8.17
CA GLY A 259 18.80 5.88 -8.09
C GLY A 259 18.91 7.17 -8.88
N LEU A 260 17.79 7.77 -9.28
CA LEU A 260 17.70 9.00 -10.07
C LEU A 260 17.55 10.26 -9.21
N GLU A 261 17.66 10.16 -7.90
CA GLU A 261 17.87 11.33 -7.05
C GLU A 261 19.30 11.81 -7.32
N GLY A 262 19.44 12.63 -8.31
CA GLY A 262 20.68 13.30 -8.59
C GLY A 262 20.73 14.63 -7.88
N GLU A 263 21.82 14.86 -7.53
CA GLU A 263 22.78 15.96 -7.48
C GLU A 263 22.17 17.36 -7.71
#